data_a02542b96b9fb54f7d27ca9b02b2ba4d
#
_entry.id   a02542b96b9fb54f7d27ca9b02b2ba4d
#
_cell.length_a   1.000
_cell.length_b   1.000
_cell.length_c   1.000
_cell.angle_alpha   90.00
_cell.angle_beta   90.00
_cell.angle_gamma   90.00
#
_symmetry.space_group_name_H-M   'P 1'
#
loop_
_entity.id
_entity.type
_entity.pdbx_description
1 polymer ?
#
loop_
_entity_poly.entity_id
_entity_poly.type
_entity_poly.pdbx_seq_one_letter_code
_entity_poly.pdbx_strand_id
1 'polypeptide(L)'
;VVLIIGPWNYPFQLLFTPLMSAIAAGNTVVLKPSEFAPATAAVMEKIIHAVFPPEQVLYVPGDGATVIPAMMNQFAFDHVFYTGSTGVGKIIYKMAAENLVPVTLELGGKSPCVVEDDANISVAAKRIAMPKFSNAGQMCVAPDYILVHESKRVQLIEALKKAIPQFYGNDASKEEGYGRIINEKQFNRIVQYLSDGTIVYGGKYDAASLYIEPTILDGVSVDSTIMRDEIFGPLLPILSFNTMEEAKAIIAKNPNP
;
A
#
# COMPACT_ATOMS: atom_id res chain seq x y z
N VAL A 1 -0.66 26.15 -10.92
CA VAL A 1 -1.62 25.03 -10.96
C VAL A 1 -0.93 23.76 -10.48
N VAL A 2 -1.51 23.06 -9.50
CA VAL A 2 -0.99 21.80 -8.97
C VAL A 2 -1.77 20.63 -9.56
N LEU A 3 -1.08 19.59 -10.06
CA LEU A 3 -1.68 18.31 -10.43
C LEU A 3 -1.58 17.35 -9.26
N ILE A 4 -2.71 16.80 -8.78
CA ILE A 4 -2.75 15.78 -7.74
C ILE A 4 -3.31 14.48 -8.32
N ILE A 5 -2.52 13.41 -8.26
CA ILE A 5 -2.85 12.08 -8.79
C ILE A 5 -2.99 11.13 -7.61
N GLY A 6 -4.22 10.63 -7.37
CA GLY A 6 -4.53 9.76 -6.24
C GLY A 6 -4.60 8.28 -6.60
N PRO A 7 -4.30 7.39 -5.63
CA PRO A 7 -4.37 5.94 -5.80
C PRO A 7 -5.78 5.38 -5.53
N TRP A 8 -5.91 4.06 -5.67
CA TRP A 8 -7.16 3.34 -5.50
C TRP A 8 -7.39 2.77 -4.08
N ASN A 9 -6.34 2.61 -3.28
CA ASN A 9 -6.42 1.91 -2.00
C ASN A 9 -7.09 2.71 -0.87
N TYR A 10 -6.85 4.02 -0.82
CA TYR A 10 -7.53 4.99 0.03
C TYR A 10 -7.91 6.23 -0.82
N PRO A 11 -8.82 6.06 -1.82
CA PRO A 11 -9.01 7.03 -2.90
C PRO A 11 -9.48 8.39 -2.41
N PHE A 12 -10.35 8.44 -1.40
CA PHE A 12 -10.84 9.69 -0.83
C PHE A 12 -9.73 10.42 -0.06
N GLN A 13 -9.11 9.74 0.92
CA GLN A 13 -8.13 10.36 1.80
C GLN A 13 -6.90 10.85 1.02
N LEU A 14 -6.34 9.99 0.16
CA LEU A 14 -5.08 10.29 -0.53
C LEU A 14 -5.23 11.26 -1.71
N LEU A 15 -6.46 11.59 -2.11
CA LEU A 15 -6.74 12.67 -3.06
C LEU A 15 -7.10 13.97 -2.35
N PHE A 16 -7.92 13.93 -1.30
CA PHE A 16 -8.44 15.12 -0.64
C PHE A 16 -7.47 15.74 0.38
N THR A 17 -6.62 14.94 1.03
CA THR A 17 -5.62 15.50 1.96
C THR A 17 -4.64 16.45 1.26
N PRO A 18 -3.99 16.07 0.15
CA PRO A 18 -3.15 17.02 -0.58
C PRO A 18 -3.95 18.15 -1.24
N LEU A 19 -5.21 17.91 -1.66
CA LEU A 19 -6.08 18.98 -2.16
C LEU A 19 -6.28 20.07 -1.10
N MET A 20 -6.62 19.69 0.15
CA MET A 20 -6.82 20.67 1.22
C MET A 20 -5.57 21.53 1.44
N SER A 21 -4.39 20.91 1.42
CA SER A 21 -3.12 21.60 1.60
C SER A 21 -2.83 22.56 0.42
N ALA A 22 -3.10 22.12 -0.82
CA ALA A 22 -2.89 22.93 -2.00
C ALA A 22 -3.82 24.16 -2.02
N ILE A 23 -5.11 23.98 -1.69
CA ILE A 23 -6.08 25.09 -1.61
C ILE A 23 -5.71 26.05 -0.48
N ALA A 24 -5.33 25.54 0.71
CA ALA A 24 -4.91 26.39 1.83
C ALA A 24 -3.67 27.25 1.49
N ALA A 25 -2.81 26.76 0.59
CA ALA A 25 -1.66 27.51 0.08
C ALA A 25 -2.01 28.45 -1.10
N GLY A 26 -3.29 28.57 -1.47
CA GLY A 26 -3.75 29.48 -2.54
C GLY A 26 -3.60 28.95 -3.96
N ASN A 27 -3.40 27.64 -4.13
CA ASN A 27 -3.25 27.04 -5.46
C ASN A 27 -4.59 26.72 -6.13
N THR A 28 -4.61 26.75 -7.45
CA THR A 28 -5.60 26.05 -8.25
C THR A 28 -5.14 24.62 -8.50
N VAL A 29 -6.08 23.67 -8.60
CA VAL A 29 -5.77 22.24 -8.56
C VAL A 29 -6.46 21.46 -9.67
N VAL A 30 -5.72 20.56 -10.31
CA VAL A 30 -6.27 19.50 -11.16
C VAL A 30 -6.20 18.18 -10.40
N LEU A 31 -7.34 17.50 -10.24
CA LEU A 31 -7.45 16.22 -9.55
C LEU A 31 -7.61 15.08 -10.55
N LYS A 32 -6.72 14.07 -10.46
CA LYS A 32 -6.85 12.82 -11.22
C LYS A 32 -7.10 11.65 -10.23
N PRO A 33 -8.34 11.17 -10.08
CA PRO A 33 -8.65 10.00 -9.28
C PRO A 33 -8.17 8.71 -9.95
N SER A 34 -8.08 7.61 -9.18
CA SER A 34 -7.81 6.32 -9.77
C SER A 34 -9.05 5.73 -10.47
N GLU A 35 -8.85 5.20 -11.66
CA GLU A 35 -9.85 4.47 -12.43
C GLU A 35 -10.25 3.12 -11.81
N PHE A 36 -9.41 2.58 -10.93
CA PHE A 36 -9.68 1.32 -10.23
C PHE A 36 -10.67 1.46 -9.06
N ALA A 37 -11.06 2.70 -8.70
CA ALA A 37 -12.08 2.97 -7.69
C ALA A 37 -13.24 3.80 -8.26
N PRO A 38 -13.95 3.32 -9.31
CA PRO A 38 -14.87 4.13 -10.09
C PRO A 38 -16.08 4.65 -9.30
N ALA A 39 -16.63 3.86 -8.40
CA ALA A 39 -17.77 4.28 -7.57
C ALA A 39 -17.38 5.43 -6.62
N THR A 40 -16.22 5.33 -5.97
CA THR A 40 -15.71 6.39 -5.10
C THR A 40 -15.33 7.62 -5.91
N ALA A 41 -14.72 7.45 -7.09
CA ALA A 41 -14.37 8.56 -7.99
C ALA A 41 -15.62 9.35 -8.41
N ALA A 42 -16.72 8.66 -8.75
CA ALA A 42 -17.97 9.33 -9.13
C ALA A 42 -18.62 10.14 -7.98
N VAL A 43 -18.47 9.66 -6.73
CA VAL A 43 -18.94 10.43 -5.56
C VAL A 43 -18.05 11.63 -5.29
N MET A 44 -16.73 11.46 -5.38
CA MET A 44 -15.76 12.56 -5.21
C MET A 44 -15.99 13.66 -6.26
N GLU A 45 -16.26 13.30 -7.52
CA GLU A 45 -16.59 14.24 -8.60
C GLU A 45 -17.78 15.11 -8.23
N LYS A 46 -18.88 14.51 -7.74
CA LYS A 46 -20.06 15.24 -7.30
C LYS A 46 -19.76 16.22 -6.15
N ILE A 47 -18.93 15.80 -5.20
CA ILE A 47 -18.52 16.66 -4.08
C ILE A 47 -17.71 17.84 -4.59
N ILE A 48 -16.73 17.61 -5.46
CA ILE A 48 -15.88 18.67 -6.02
C ILE A 48 -16.72 19.68 -6.80
N HIS A 49 -17.60 19.24 -7.70
CA HIS A 49 -18.44 20.12 -8.50
C HIS A 49 -19.47 20.91 -7.66
N ALA A 50 -19.87 20.38 -6.49
CA ALA A 50 -20.78 21.09 -5.59
C ALA A 50 -20.09 22.15 -4.73
N VAL A 51 -18.77 22.02 -4.50
CA VAL A 51 -18.02 22.88 -3.55
C VAL A 51 -17.14 23.91 -4.27
N PHE A 52 -16.55 23.53 -5.41
CA PHE A 52 -15.57 24.36 -6.10
C PHE A 52 -15.98 24.69 -7.54
N PRO A 53 -15.76 25.90 -8.00
CA PRO A 53 -15.85 26.21 -9.42
C PRO A 53 -14.69 25.53 -10.18
N PRO A 54 -14.89 25.15 -11.46
CA PRO A 54 -13.88 24.42 -12.23
C PRO A 54 -12.58 25.18 -12.45
N GLU A 55 -12.60 26.50 -12.35
CA GLU A 55 -11.40 27.36 -12.42
C GLU A 55 -10.53 27.23 -11.18
N GLN A 56 -11.08 26.76 -10.05
CA GLN A 56 -10.34 26.55 -8.81
C GLN A 56 -9.92 25.10 -8.65
N VAL A 57 -10.85 24.14 -8.87
CA VAL A 57 -10.56 22.70 -8.81
C VAL A 57 -11.20 22.01 -10.01
N LEU A 58 -10.36 21.52 -10.90
CA LEU A 58 -10.78 20.71 -12.05
C LEU A 58 -10.64 19.22 -11.71
N TYR A 59 -11.71 18.44 -11.88
CA TYR A 59 -11.73 17.00 -11.69
C TYR A 59 -11.66 16.27 -13.02
N VAL A 60 -10.63 15.44 -13.23
CA VAL A 60 -10.34 14.78 -14.52
C VAL A 60 -10.31 13.25 -14.32
N PRO A 61 -11.44 12.55 -14.49
CA PRO A 61 -11.49 11.09 -14.47
C PRO A 61 -10.88 10.48 -15.74
N GLY A 62 -10.72 9.15 -15.73
CA GLY A 62 -10.28 8.38 -16.89
C GLY A 62 -9.05 7.52 -16.61
N ASP A 63 -8.64 6.76 -17.63
CA ASP A 63 -7.49 5.88 -17.56
C ASP A 63 -6.18 6.66 -17.35
N GLY A 64 -5.44 6.30 -16.30
CA GLY A 64 -4.22 7.01 -15.91
C GLY A 64 -3.13 6.99 -16.98
N ALA A 65 -3.00 5.87 -17.69
CA ALA A 65 -1.97 5.72 -18.73
C ALA A 65 -2.22 6.66 -19.93
N THR A 66 -3.46 7.04 -20.16
CA THR A 66 -3.86 7.95 -21.25
C THR A 66 -3.95 9.40 -20.79
N VAL A 67 -4.64 9.63 -19.65
CA VAL A 67 -5.00 10.98 -19.22
C VAL A 67 -3.80 11.74 -18.66
N ILE A 68 -2.93 11.09 -17.87
CA ILE A 68 -1.79 11.75 -17.23
C ILE A 68 -0.80 12.30 -18.29
N PRO A 69 -0.33 11.49 -19.27
CA PRO A 69 0.52 12.03 -20.33
C PRO A 69 -0.14 13.14 -21.15
N ALA A 70 -1.43 13.00 -21.46
CA ALA A 70 -2.14 14.02 -22.22
C ALA A 70 -2.15 15.38 -21.48
N MET A 71 -2.42 15.38 -20.17
CA MET A 71 -2.38 16.60 -19.35
C MET A 71 -0.98 17.19 -19.27
N MET A 72 0.02 16.39 -18.95
CA MET A 72 1.40 16.84 -18.72
C MET A 72 2.10 17.31 -20.01
N ASN A 73 1.71 16.79 -21.17
CA ASN A 73 2.23 17.23 -22.47
C ASN A 73 1.56 18.53 -22.97
N GLN A 74 0.32 18.80 -22.55
CA GLN A 74 -0.44 19.98 -23.02
C GLN A 74 -0.34 21.17 -22.06
N PHE A 75 0.03 20.93 -20.81
CA PHE A 75 0.07 21.96 -19.78
C PHE A 75 1.28 21.78 -18.86
N ALA A 76 2.06 22.84 -18.65
CA ALA A 76 3.14 22.88 -17.67
C ALA A 76 2.56 23.21 -16.30
N PHE A 77 2.46 22.19 -15.43
CA PHE A 77 2.05 22.37 -14.04
C PHE A 77 3.19 23.01 -13.22
N ASP A 78 2.83 23.76 -12.16
CA ASP A 78 3.82 24.31 -11.23
C ASP A 78 4.30 23.26 -10.21
N HIS A 79 3.51 22.21 -9.99
CA HIS A 79 3.84 21.07 -9.11
C HIS A 79 3.00 19.84 -9.47
N VAL A 80 3.59 18.64 -9.34
CA VAL A 80 2.87 17.38 -9.44
C VAL A 80 3.00 16.62 -8.11
N PHE A 81 1.86 16.29 -7.52
CA PHE A 81 1.77 15.43 -6.34
C PHE A 81 1.19 14.07 -6.77
N TYR A 82 1.97 13.02 -6.60
CA TYR A 82 1.59 11.66 -6.98
C TYR A 82 1.66 10.72 -5.80
N THR A 83 0.61 9.95 -5.58
CA THR A 83 0.60 8.81 -4.66
C THR A 83 0.29 7.53 -5.43
N GLY A 84 1.16 6.53 -5.33
CA GLY A 84 0.97 5.23 -5.98
C GLY A 84 2.24 4.41 -6.11
N SER A 85 2.32 3.54 -7.13
CA SER A 85 3.45 2.63 -7.30
C SER A 85 4.73 3.35 -7.75
N THR A 86 5.88 2.84 -7.28
CA THR A 86 7.21 3.33 -7.67
C THR A 86 7.43 3.33 -9.19
N GLY A 87 6.91 2.31 -9.89
CA GLY A 87 7.06 2.22 -11.35
C GLY A 87 6.38 3.38 -12.08
N VAL A 88 5.14 3.70 -11.72
CA VAL A 88 4.40 4.83 -12.29
C VAL A 88 4.99 6.16 -11.81
N GLY A 89 5.41 6.27 -10.56
CA GLY A 89 6.08 7.46 -10.03
C GLY A 89 7.34 7.83 -10.83
N LYS A 90 8.16 6.86 -11.21
CA LYS A 90 9.33 7.07 -12.09
C LYS A 90 8.94 7.62 -13.47
N ILE A 91 7.81 7.16 -14.04
CA ILE A 91 7.31 7.66 -15.33
C ILE A 91 6.89 9.13 -15.18
N ILE A 92 6.08 9.45 -14.17
CA ILE A 92 5.62 10.81 -13.90
C ILE A 92 6.80 11.74 -13.63
N TYR A 93 7.78 11.30 -12.85
CA TYR A 93 8.98 12.09 -12.56
C TYR A 93 9.77 12.45 -13.83
N LYS A 94 9.93 11.48 -14.77
CA LYS A 94 10.60 11.72 -16.04
C LYS A 94 9.83 12.74 -16.90
N MET A 95 8.51 12.63 -16.98
CA MET A 95 7.68 13.57 -17.73
C MET A 95 7.74 14.98 -17.14
N ALA A 96 7.71 15.09 -15.81
CA ALA A 96 7.81 16.37 -15.11
C ALA A 96 9.18 17.04 -15.34
N ALA A 97 10.25 16.24 -15.37
CA ALA A 97 11.61 16.73 -15.58
C ALA A 97 11.82 17.42 -16.96
N GLU A 98 11.08 17.02 -17.98
CA GLU A 98 11.14 17.65 -19.31
C GLU A 98 10.80 19.15 -19.26
N ASN A 99 9.92 19.56 -18.33
CA ASN A 99 9.51 20.95 -18.13
C ASN A 99 10.02 21.53 -16.79
N LEU A 100 10.99 20.87 -16.12
CA LEU A 100 11.53 21.26 -14.83
C LEU A 100 10.46 21.43 -13.73
N VAL A 101 9.37 20.67 -13.81
CA VAL A 101 8.27 20.70 -12.83
C VAL A 101 8.68 19.94 -11.57
N PRO A 102 8.62 20.55 -10.37
CA PRO A 102 8.87 19.85 -9.12
C PRO A 102 7.80 18.80 -8.84
N VAL A 103 8.23 17.67 -8.27
CA VAL A 103 7.34 16.52 -7.99
C VAL A 103 7.46 16.09 -6.54
N THR A 104 6.32 15.85 -5.88
CA THR A 104 6.24 15.06 -4.65
C THR A 104 5.75 13.66 -4.99
N LEU A 105 6.52 12.64 -4.62
CA LEU A 105 6.17 11.24 -4.84
C LEU A 105 5.95 10.55 -3.50
N GLU A 106 4.70 10.13 -3.25
CA GLU A 106 4.31 9.27 -2.15
C GLU A 106 4.19 7.85 -2.69
N LEU A 107 5.13 7.00 -2.33
CA LEU A 107 5.31 5.67 -2.91
C LEU A 107 5.14 4.60 -1.83
N GLY A 108 5.13 3.35 -2.23
CA GLY A 108 5.25 2.23 -1.33
C GLY A 108 6.69 1.83 -1.08
N GLY A 109 6.87 0.80 -0.29
CA GLY A 109 8.20 0.27 0.01
C GLY A 109 8.16 -1.03 0.80
N LYS A 110 9.35 -1.55 1.09
CA LYS A 110 9.56 -2.78 1.83
C LYS A 110 9.68 -2.48 3.34
N SER A 111 8.57 -2.04 3.95
CA SER A 111 8.53 -1.55 5.34
C SER A 111 8.79 -2.65 6.36
N PRO A 112 9.95 -2.67 7.05
CA PRO A 112 10.26 -3.65 8.08
C PRO A 112 9.51 -3.37 9.37
N CYS A 113 9.08 -4.41 10.07
CA CYS A 113 8.63 -4.32 11.45
C CYS A 113 9.58 -5.16 12.32
N VAL A 114 10.34 -4.50 13.19
CA VAL A 114 11.33 -5.15 14.06
C VAL A 114 10.72 -5.44 15.44
N VAL A 115 10.87 -6.68 15.90
CA VAL A 115 10.41 -7.15 17.21
C VAL A 115 11.61 -7.71 17.99
N GLU A 116 12.06 -6.96 18.96
CA GLU A 116 13.20 -7.28 19.83
C GLU A 116 12.84 -8.34 20.90
N ASP A 117 13.84 -8.81 21.62
CA ASP A 117 13.69 -9.84 22.65
C ASP A 117 12.98 -9.34 23.92
N ASP A 118 13.00 -8.04 24.19
CA ASP A 118 12.30 -7.39 25.31
C ASP A 118 10.86 -6.97 24.95
N ALA A 119 10.42 -7.12 23.70
CA ALA A 119 9.12 -6.71 23.24
C ALA A 119 7.97 -7.42 23.96
N ASN A 120 6.91 -6.66 24.27
CA ASN A 120 5.66 -7.26 24.73
C ASN A 120 4.94 -7.93 23.56
N ILE A 121 5.09 -9.23 23.42
CA ILE A 121 4.61 -10.00 22.27
C ILE A 121 3.10 -9.93 22.09
N SER A 122 2.30 -9.89 23.16
CA SER A 122 0.84 -9.78 23.04
C SER A 122 0.41 -8.43 22.44
N VAL A 123 1.09 -7.34 22.82
CA VAL A 123 0.85 -6.00 22.27
C VAL A 123 1.38 -5.91 20.85
N ALA A 124 2.58 -6.41 20.59
CA ALA A 124 3.20 -6.43 19.28
C ALA A 124 2.32 -7.16 18.26
N ALA A 125 1.84 -8.36 18.59
CA ALA A 125 0.98 -9.15 17.71
C ALA A 125 -0.30 -8.41 17.30
N LYS A 126 -0.99 -7.73 18.22
CA LYS A 126 -2.19 -6.94 17.92
C LYS A 126 -1.87 -5.73 17.06
N ARG A 127 -0.78 -5.01 17.36
CA ARG A 127 -0.34 -3.84 16.59
C ARG A 127 0.16 -4.19 15.19
N ILE A 128 0.61 -5.41 14.97
CA ILE A 128 1.01 -5.93 13.66
C ILE A 128 -0.21 -6.43 12.89
N ALA A 129 -1.04 -7.29 13.51
CA ALA A 129 -2.16 -7.95 12.83
C ALA A 129 -3.18 -6.95 12.28
N MET A 130 -3.55 -5.94 13.07
CA MET A 130 -4.56 -4.96 12.68
C MET A 130 -4.16 -4.18 11.42
N PRO A 131 -3.03 -3.46 11.34
CA PRO A 131 -2.68 -2.70 10.14
C PRO A 131 -2.22 -3.59 8.98
N LYS A 132 -1.56 -4.75 9.26
CA LYS A 132 -1.10 -5.63 8.19
C LYS A 132 -2.23 -6.18 7.33
N PHE A 133 -3.35 -6.53 7.94
CA PHE A 133 -4.45 -7.16 7.20
C PHE A 133 -5.63 -6.21 6.92
N SER A 134 -5.59 -4.97 7.41
CA SER A 134 -6.53 -3.92 7.02
C SER A 134 -6.47 -3.70 5.50
N ASN A 135 -7.62 -3.49 4.87
CA ASN A 135 -7.73 -3.37 3.41
C ASN A 135 -7.04 -4.52 2.64
N ALA A 136 -7.05 -5.74 3.20
CA ALA A 136 -6.31 -6.90 2.69
C ALA A 136 -4.81 -6.62 2.47
N GLY A 137 -4.18 -5.82 3.34
CA GLY A 137 -2.76 -5.47 3.27
C GLY A 137 -2.37 -4.48 2.18
N GLN A 138 -3.34 -3.88 1.50
CA GLN A 138 -3.12 -2.92 0.40
C GLN A 138 -2.93 -1.51 0.95
N MET A 139 -1.89 -1.33 1.75
CA MET A 139 -1.58 -0.09 2.46
C MET A 139 -0.06 0.15 2.49
N CYS A 140 0.38 1.32 2.04
CA CYS A 140 1.80 1.69 1.93
C CYS A 140 2.55 1.72 3.27
N VAL A 141 1.84 1.93 4.38
CA VAL A 141 2.41 1.94 5.75
C VAL A 141 2.17 0.64 6.50
N ALA A 142 1.65 -0.41 5.85
CA ALA A 142 1.52 -1.72 6.48
C ALA A 142 2.90 -2.35 6.71
N PRO A 143 3.09 -3.11 7.81
CA PRO A 143 4.26 -3.98 7.94
C PRO A 143 4.37 -4.89 6.72
N ASP A 144 5.43 -4.75 5.92
CA ASP A 144 5.57 -5.58 4.73
C ASP A 144 6.17 -6.94 5.08
N TYR A 145 7.09 -6.96 6.04
CA TYR A 145 7.64 -8.16 6.66
C TYR A 145 8.03 -7.93 8.12
N ILE A 146 8.19 -9.02 8.86
CA ILE A 146 8.63 -9.00 10.25
C ILE A 146 10.07 -9.46 10.35
N LEU A 147 10.87 -8.72 11.11
CA LEU A 147 12.14 -9.17 11.67
C LEU A 147 11.92 -9.38 13.16
N VAL A 148 11.98 -10.62 13.63
CA VAL A 148 11.78 -10.96 15.04
C VAL A 148 13.05 -11.58 15.61
N HIS A 149 13.43 -11.19 16.85
CA HIS A 149 14.51 -11.86 17.55
C HIS A 149 14.18 -13.35 17.68
N GLU A 150 15.13 -14.25 17.38
CA GLU A 150 14.89 -15.69 17.28
C GLU A 150 14.24 -16.27 18.54
N SER A 151 14.64 -15.79 19.73
CA SER A 151 14.04 -16.22 21.01
C SER A 151 12.54 -15.94 21.16
N LYS A 152 11.98 -15.02 20.36
CA LYS A 152 10.56 -14.60 20.40
C LYS A 152 9.75 -15.08 19.21
N ARG A 153 10.39 -15.67 18.17
CA ARG A 153 9.74 -16.04 16.91
C ARG A 153 8.52 -16.92 17.10
N VAL A 154 8.65 -18.04 17.79
CA VAL A 154 7.54 -18.98 18.02
C VAL A 154 6.41 -18.30 18.81
N GLN A 155 6.76 -17.55 19.86
CA GLN A 155 5.79 -16.85 20.69
C GLN A 155 5.03 -15.80 19.90
N LEU A 156 5.69 -15.05 19.00
CA LEU A 156 5.07 -14.05 18.14
C LEU A 156 4.10 -14.70 17.14
N ILE A 157 4.49 -15.78 16.48
CA ILE A 157 3.64 -16.53 15.55
C ILE A 157 2.35 -16.97 16.24
N GLU A 158 2.45 -17.59 17.42
CA GLU A 158 1.27 -18.05 18.17
C GLU A 158 0.39 -16.89 18.67
N ALA A 159 0.98 -15.75 19.01
CA ALA A 159 0.25 -14.55 19.37
C ALA A 159 -0.48 -13.92 18.16
N LEU A 160 0.15 -13.90 16.99
CA LEU A 160 -0.47 -13.44 15.74
C LEU A 160 -1.65 -14.31 15.33
N LYS A 161 -1.52 -15.64 15.40
CA LYS A 161 -2.62 -16.59 15.14
C LYS A 161 -3.84 -16.33 16.01
N LYS A 162 -3.64 -15.87 17.25
CA LYS A 162 -4.73 -15.50 18.18
C LYS A 162 -5.27 -14.10 17.94
N ALA A 163 -4.43 -13.18 17.47
CA ALA A 163 -4.82 -11.78 17.25
C ALA A 163 -5.62 -11.60 15.95
N ILE A 164 -5.26 -12.28 14.87
CA ILE A 164 -5.91 -12.13 13.56
C ILE A 164 -7.42 -12.36 13.63
N PRO A 165 -7.94 -13.45 14.23
CA PRO A 165 -9.38 -13.67 14.31
C PRO A 165 -10.13 -12.62 15.15
N GLN A 166 -9.45 -11.91 16.07
CA GLN A 166 -10.07 -10.85 16.86
C GLN A 166 -10.44 -9.63 16.02
N PHE A 167 -9.75 -9.39 14.91
CA PHE A 167 -9.98 -8.27 14.01
C PHE A 167 -10.76 -8.66 12.74
N TYR A 168 -10.56 -9.87 12.24
CA TYR A 168 -11.03 -10.31 10.92
C TYR A 168 -11.91 -11.57 10.98
N GLY A 169 -12.43 -11.93 12.16
CA GLY A 169 -13.25 -13.12 12.34
C GLY A 169 -12.48 -14.44 12.16
N ASN A 170 -13.15 -15.54 12.43
CA ASN A 170 -12.61 -16.88 12.22
C ASN A 170 -12.56 -17.29 10.74
N ASP A 171 -13.34 -16.62 9.91
CA ASP A 171 -13.41 -16.82 8.47
C ASP A 171 -13.53 -15.44 7.79
N ALA A 172 -12.37 -14.85 7.50
CA ALA A 172 -12.32 -13.52 6.89
C ALA A 172 -13.00 -13.42 5.52
N SER A 173 -13.26 -14.55 4.84
CA SER A 173 -13.98 -14.55 3.56
C SER A 173 -15.44 -14.10 3.69
N LYS A 174 -16.03 -14.29 4.88
CA LYS A 174 -17.42 -13.95 5.22
C LYS A 174 -17.57 -12.59 5.89
N GLU A 175 -16.47 -11.96 6.26
CA GLU A 175 -16.51 -10.65 6.90
C GLU A 175 -16.64 -9.54 5.86
N GLU A 176 -17.72 -8.78 5.95
CA GLU A 176 -18.00 -7.66 5.04
C GLU A 176 -16.93 -6.56 5.11
N GLY A 177 -16.30 -6.39 6.28
CA GLY A 177 -15.23 -5.42 6.50
C GLY A 177 -13.85 -5.86 5.99
N TYR A 178 -13.66 -7.12 5.55
CA TYR A 178 -12.40 -7.58 5.02
C TYR A 178 -12.29 -7.31 3.52
N GLY A 179 -11.22 -6.60 3.12
CA GLY A 179 -11.00 -6.18 1.73
C GLY A 179 -10.80 -7.34 0.75
N ARG A 180 -10.83 -7.00 -0.53
CA ARG A 180 -10.47 -7.88 -1.65
C ARG A 180 -9.31 -7.26 -2.42
N ILE A 181 -8.54 -8.08 -3.12
CA ILE A 181 -7.44 -7.57 -3.95
C ILE A 181 -8.05 -6.82 -5.13
N ILE A 182 -7.45 -5.69 -5.47
CA ILE A 182 -8.03 -4.71 -6.39
C ILE A 182 -8.31 -5.25 -7.80
N ASN A 183 -7.48 -6.17 -8.30
CA ASN A 183 -7.64 -6.77 -9.62
C ASN A 183 -6.90 -8.11 -9.75
N GLU A 184 -7.18 -8.86 -10.81
CA GLU A 184 -6.59 -10.17 -11.10
C GLU A 184 -5.06 -10.12 -11.24
N LYS A 185 -4.50 -9.07 -11.81
CA LYS A 185 -3.05 -8.92 -11.96
C LYS A 185 -2.35 -8.93 -10.60
N GLN A 186 -2.85 -8.15 -9.64
CA GLN A 186 -2.30 -8.09 -8.29
C GLN A 186 -2.59 -9.39 -7.52
N PHE A 187 -3.79 -9.94 -7.67
CA PHE A 187 -4.14 -11.22 -7.06
C PHE A 187 -3.17 -12.33 -7.48
N ASN A 188 -2.96 -12.52 -8.78
CA ASN A 188 -2.05 -13.54 -9.30
C ASN A 188 -0.60 -13.33 -8.84
N ARG A 189 -0.14 -12.06 -8.77
CA ARG A 189 1.19 -11.73 -8.25
C ARG A 189 1.34 -12.15 -6.79
N ILE A 190 0.35 -11.85 -5.94
CA ILE A 190 0.41 -12.13 -4.50
C ILE A 190 0.31 -13.63 -4.23
N VAL A 191 -0.56 -14.36 -4.93
CA VAL A 191 -0.73 -15.81 -4.78
C VAL A 191 0.59 -16.55 -5.05
N GLN A 192 1.40 -16.10 -6.00
CA GLN A 192 2.71 -16.72 -6.29
C GLN A 192 3.66 -16.69 -5.08
N TYR A 193 3.54 -15.68 -4.22
CA TYR A 193 4.39 -15.57 -3.02
C TYR A 193 4.07 -16.60 -1.93
N LEU A 194 2.93 -17.30 -2.00
CA LEU A 194 2.58 -18.35 -1.03
C LEU A 194 3.58 -19.52 -1.00
N SER A 195 4.33 -19.70 -2.07
CA SER A 195 5.38 -20.73 -2.18
C SER A 195 6.74 -20.31 -1.60
N ASP A 196 6.91 -19.04 -1.20
CA ASP A 196 8.19 -18.49 -0.75
C ASP A 196 8.53 -18.78 0.72
N GLY A 197 7.62 -19.45 1.44
CA GLY A 197 7.82 -19.86 2.83
C GLY A 197 6.85 -20.95 3.27
N THR A 198 6.94 -21.32 4.53
CA THR A 198 6.00 -22.28 5.15
C THR A 198 4.77 -21.54 5.63
N ILE A 199 3.59 -21.87 5.11
CA ILE A 199 2.32 -21.31 5.58
C ILE A 199 2.06 -21.87 6.99
N VAL A 200 2.06 -20.99 7.99
CA VAL A 200 1.77 -21.35 9.39
C VAL A 200 0.41 -20.86 9.87
N TYR A 201 -0.24 -19.99 9.08
CA TYR A 201 -1.62 -19.53 9.27
C TYR A 201 -2.21 -19.09 7.94
N GLY A 202 -3.50 -19.34 7.71
CA GLY A 202 -4.21 -18.93 6.51
C GLY A 202 -3.84 -19.72 5.25
N GLY A 203 -3.61 -19.02 4.16
CA GLY A 203 -3.17 -19.59 2.88
C GLY A 203 -4.26 -19.92 1.89
N LYS A 204 -5.54 -19.76 2.26
CA LYS A 204 -6.66 -19.96 1.33
C LYS A 204 -6.84 -18.74 0.44
N TYR A 205 -7.29 -18.97 -0.78
CA TYR A 205 -7.63 -17.89 -1.71
C TYR A 205 -8.74 -18.33 -2.66
N ASP A 206 -9.44 -17.34 -3.22
CA ASP A 206 -10.48 -17.54 -4.22
C ASP A 206 -10.33 -16.49 -5.33
N ALA A 207 -10.02 -16.95 -6.53
CA ALA A 207 -9.79 -16.08 -7.69
C ALA A 207 -11.08 -15.40 -8.17
N ALA A 208 -12.24 -16.06 -8.02
CA ALA A 208 -13.51 -15.49 -8.47
C ALA A 208 -13.92 -14.24 -7.69
N SER A 209 -13.59 -14.20 -6.39
CA SER A 209 -13.85 -13.06 -5.52
C SER A 209 -12.63 -12.20 -5.24
N LEU A 210 -11.46 -12.50 -5.83
CA LEU A 210 -10.17 -11.86 -5.56
C LEU A 210 -9.80 -11.87 -4.07
N TYR A 211 -10.23 -12.92 -3.37
CA TYR A 211 -9.99 -13.10 -1.94
C TYR A 211 -8.65 -13.78 -1.70
N ILE A 212 -7.88 -13.28 -0.75
CA ILE A 212 -6.71 -13.95 -0.16
C ILE A 212 -6.84 -13.84 1.36
N GLU A 213 -6.77 -14.99 2.04
CA GLU A 213 -6.87 -15.07 3.49
C GLU A 213 -5.68 -14.36 4.16
N PRO A 214 -5.86 -13.69 5.33
CA PRO A 214 -4.74 -13.27 6.16
C PRO A 214 -3.76 -14.43 6.35
N THR A 215 -2.53 -14.29 5.87
CA THR A 215 -1.59 -15.41 5.79
C THR A 215 -0.25 -15.06 6.45
N ILE A 216 0.27 -15.97 7.28
CA ILE A 216 1.61 -15.88 7.86
C ILE A 216 2.51 -16.90 7.18
N LEU A 217 3.64 -16.43 6.66
CA LEU A 217 4.71 -17.25 6.08
C LEU A 217 5.92 -17.26 7.00
N ASP A 218 6.33 -18.44 7.42
CA ASP A 218 7.53 -18.66 8.26
C ASP A 218 8.67 -19.26 7.45
N GLY A 219 9.91 -19.07 7.88
CA GLY A 219 11.09 -19.62 7.21
C GLY A 219 11.34 -19.02 5.82
N VAL A 220 10.90 -17.79 5.59
CA VAL A 220 11.11 -17.06 4.31
C VAL A 220 12.58 -16.71 4.18
N SER A 221 13.17 -17.01 3.02
CA SER A 221 14.54 -16.57 2.70
C SER A 221 14.55 -15.08 2.37
N VAL A 222 15.58 -14.37 2.81
CA VAL A 222 15.78 -12.94 2.48
C VAL A 222 15.97 -12.72 0.97
N ASP A 223 16.33 -13.74 0.20
CA ASP A 223 16.54 -13.69 -1.25
C ASP A 223 15.32 -14.18 -2.05
N SER A 224 14.23 -14.59 -1.37
CA SER A 224 13.00 -15.04 -2.02
C SER A 224 12.27 -13.90 -2.76
N THR A 225 11.36 -14.27 -3.65
CA THR A 225 10.64 -13.31 -4.51
C THR A 225 9.80 -12.34 -3.71
N ILE A 226 9.13 -12.81 -2.65
CA ILE A 226 8.31 -11.97 -1.76
C ILE A 226 9.12 -10.86 -1.05
N MET A 227 10.45 -11.03 -0.94
CA MET A 227 11.34 -10.07 -0.29
C MET A 227 11.91 -9.02 -1.24
N ARG A 228 11.66 -9.09 -2.56
CA ARG A 228 12.23 -8.17 -3.56
C ARG A 228 11.45 -6.87 -3.66
N ASP A 229 10.12 -6.97 -3.76
CA ASP A 229 9.23 -5.83 -3.95
C ASP A 229 8.22 -5.74 -2.82
N GLU A 230 7.53 -4.60 -2.70
CA GLU A 230 6.41 -4.42 -1.79
C GLU A 230 5.31 -5.46 -2.07
N ILE A 231 4.85 -6.13 -1.02
CA ILE A 231 3.82 -7.19 -1.15
C ILE A 231 2.48 -6.56 -1.53
N PHE A 232 2.08 -5.50 -0.85
CA PHE A 232 0.79 -4.81 -1.02
C PHE A 232 -0.38 -5.80 -1.02
N GLY A 233 -0.37 -6.69 -0.03
CA GLY A 233 -1.32 -7.79 0.10
C GLY A 233 -1.27 -8.47 1.47
N PRO A 234 -2.18 -9.42 1.75
CA PRO A 234 -2.39 -9.97 3.08
C PRO A 234 -1.43 -11.15 3.41
N LEU A 235 -0.19 -11.09 2.96
CA LEU A 235 0.85 -12.05 3.30
C LEU A 235 1.87 -11.40 4.23
N LEU A 236 2.19 -12.05 5.33
CA LEU A 236 3.12 -11.57 6.35
C LEU A 236 4.31 -12.53 6.46
N PRO A 237 5.43 -12.26 5.77
CA PRO A 237 6.67 -13.01 5.96
C PRO A 237 7.28 -12.73 7.33
N ILE A 238 7.75 -13.78 7.98
CA ILE A 238 8.50 -13.70 9.25
C ILE A 238 9.91 -14.21 9.02
N LEU A 239 10.87 -13.33 9.27
CA LEU A 239 12.30 -13.62 9.30
C LEU A 239 12.81 -13.42 10.73
N SER A 240 13.81 -14.19 11.13
CA SER A 240 14.44 -14.02 12.44
C SER A 240 15.85 -13.44 12.35
N PHE A 241 16.29 -12.87 13.47
CA PHE A 241 17.64 -12.38 13.67
C PHE A 241 18.11 -12.68 15.09
N ASN A 242 19.41 -12.73 15.32
CA ASN A 242 20.00 -12.91 16.65
C ASN A 242 20.65 -11.61 17.16
N THR A 243 21.08 -10.73 16.26
CA THR A 243 21.69 -9.44 16.61
C THR A 243 21.06 -8.32 15.80
N MET A 244 21.05 -7.13 16.34
CA MET A 244 20.54 -5.95 15.62
C MET A 244 21.34 -5.66 14.34
N GLU A 245 22.61 -6.04 14.31
CA GLU A 245 23.47 -5.92 13.12
C GLU A 245 22.95 -6.80 11.99
N GLU A 246 22.49 -8.04 12.28
CA GLU A 246 21.85 -8.91 11.29
C GLU A 246 20.54 -8.28 10.77
N ALA A 247 19.70 -7.76 11.66
CA ALA A 247 18.46 -7.07 11.26
C ALA A 247 18.74 -5.88 10.34
N LYS A 248 19.71 -5.03 10.69
CA LYS A 248 20.13 -3.90 9.87
C LYS A 248 20.66 -4.33 8.50
N ALA A 249 21.42 -5.44 8.44
CA ALA A 249 21.94 -5.98 7.17
C ALA A 249 20.82 -6.48 6.26
N ILE A 250 19.75 -7.07 6.82
CA ILE A 250 18.56 -7.46 6.05
C ILE A 250 17.83 -6.21 5.51
N ILE A 251 17.60 -5.21 6.37
CA ILE A 251 16.92 -3.96 5.99
C ILE A 251 17.71 -3.23 4.88
N ALA A 252 19.03 -3.19 4.98
CA ALA A 252 19.90 -2.54 4.01
C ALA A 252 19.85 -3.12 2.59
N LYS A 253 19.30 -4.34 2.40
CA LYS A 253 19.04 -4.89 1.05
C LYS A 253 17.96 -4.13 0.30
N ASN A 254 17.08 -3.41 1.02
CA ASN A 254 16.03 -2.55 0.46
C ASN A 254 16.23 -1.12 0.97
N PRO A 255 17.19 -0.35 0.41
CA PRO A 255 17.62 0.95 0.97
C PRO A 255 16.56 2.06 0.88
N ASN A 256 15.49 1.85 0.11
CA ASN A 256 14.38 2.79 -0.04
C ASN A 256 13.07 2.06 0.32
N PRO A 257 12.85 1.78 1.61
CA PRO A 257 11.63 1.12 2.07
C PRO A 257 10.40 2.03 1.95
#